data_0c8ac2e5c67f1e35174e307f43f1c1a7
#
_entry.id   0c8ac2e5c67f1e35174e307f43f1c1a7
#
_cell.length_a   1.000
_cell.length_b   1.000
_cell.length_c   1.000
_cell.angle_alpha   90.00
_cell.angle_beta   90.00
_cell.angle_gamma   90.00
#
_symmetry.space_group_name_H-M   'P 1'
#
loop_
_entity.id
_entity.type
_entity.pdbx_description
1 polymer ?
#
loop_
_entity_poly.entity_id
_entity_poly.type
_entity_poly.pdbx_seq_one_letter_code
_entity_poly.pdbx_strand_id
1 'polypeptide(L)'
;MDQQPQIFQSDAASRQRLLSELAGLSGRSALPATMIQALTSAWQASAAADKDLGQWAADEVAKGCLQNDQSDPSFKAATGPDDQATTEKEAFVSQWNSIASQYGLETYQWGQL
;
A
#
# COMPACT_ATOMS: atom_id res chain seq x y z
N MET A 1 5.75 -6.91 -19.92
CA MET A 1 6.16 -5.49 -19.73
C MET A 1 5.03 -4.52 -20.07
N ASP A 2 4.37 -4.71 -21.20
CA ASP A 2 3.31 -3.78 -21.68
C ASP A 2 2.11 -3.68 -20.72
N GLN A 3 1.85 -4.71 -19.94
CA GLN A 3 0.71 -4.74 -19.00
C GLN A 3 1.07 -4.25 -17.60
N GLN A 4 2.35 -4.00 -17.30
CA GLN A 4 2.78 -3.60 -15.96
C GLN A 4 2.22 -2.25 -15.51
N PRO A 5 2.10 -1.22 -16.40
CA PRO A 5 1.45 0.03 -15.97
C PRO A 5 0.02 -0.19 -15.48
N GLN A 6 -0.75 -1.04 -16.17
CA GLN A 6 -2.13 -1.33 -15.77
C GLN A 6 -2.20 -2.10 -14.46
N ILE A 7 -1.24 -3.01 -14.19
CA ILE A 7 -1.17 -3.74 -12.92
C ILE A 7 -0.99 -2.76 -11.77
N PHE A 8 -0.02 -1.85 -11.86
CA PHE A 8 0.21 -0.85 -10.81
C PHE A 8 -0.96 0.12 -10.66
N GLN A 9 -1.57 0.54 -11.77
CA GLN A 9 -2.76 1.39 -11.75
C GLN A 9 -3.94 0.69 -11.07
N SER A 10 -4.12 -0.59 -11.35
CA SER A 10 -5.16 -1.41 -10.72
C SER A 10 -4.91 -1.56 -9.22
N ASP A 11 -3.66 -1.75 -8.81
CA ASP A 11 -3.28 -1.85 -7.40
C ASP A 11 -3.53 -0.53 -6.67
N ALA A 12 -3.17 0.60 -7.29
CA ALA A 12 -3.44 1.92 -6.72
C ALA A 12 -4.94 2.14 -6.55
N ALA A 13 -5.75 1.79 -7.55
CA ALA A 13 -7.21 1.91 -7.48
C ALA A 13 -7.80 1.03 -6.38
N SER A 14 -7.26 -0.18 -6.21
CA SER A 14 -7.66 -1.09 -5.12
C SER A 14 -7.40 -0.47 -3.75
N ARG A 15 -6.24 0.16 -3.55
CA ARG A 15 -5.91 0.84 -2.29
C ARG A 15 -6.84 2.03 -2.03
N GLN A 16 -7.19 2.80 -3.06
CA GLN A 16 -8.14 3.91 -2.92
C GLN A 16 -9.54 3.40 -2.52
N ARG A 17 -9.98 2.28 -3.07
CA ARG A 17 -11.25 1.67 -2.70
C ARG A 17 -11.24 1.22 -1.24
N LEU A 18 -10.16 0.58 -0.80
CA LEU A 18 -10.02 0.16 0.60
C LEU A 18 -10.04 1.35 1.55
N LEU A 19 -9.43 2.47 1.19
CA LEU A 19 -9.48 3.71 1.98
C LEU A 19 -10.92 4.22 2.13
N SER A 20 -11.69 4.20 1.04
CA SER A 20 -13.10 4.61 1.08
C SER A 20 -13.94 3.68 1.96
N GLU A 21 -13.73 2.39 1.85
CA GLU A 21 -14.43 1.39 2.67
C GLU A 21 -14.06 1.54 4.14
N LEU A 22 -12.80 1.78 4.44
CA LEU A 22 -12.34 1.99 5.81
C LEU A 22 -13.00 3.23 6.43
N ALA A 23 -13.08 4.32 5.67
CA ALA A 23 -13.71 5.57 6.14
C ALA A 23 -15.19 5.38 6.46
N GLY A 24 -15.88 4.49 5.73
CA GLY A 24 -17.30 4.22 5.91
C GLY A 24 -17.61 3.03 6.84
N LEU A 25 -16.59 2.40 7.41
CA LEU A 25 -16.77 1.20 8.21
C LEU A 25 -17.53 1.50 9.52
N SER A 26 -18.66 0.85 9.73
CA SER A 26 -19.39 0.95 10.98
C SER A 26 -18.61 0.21 12.08
N GLY A 27 -18.61 0.75 13.30
CA GLY A 27 -17.84 0.18 14.40
C GLY A 27 -16.36 0.56 14.40
N ARG A 28 -15.92 1.37 13.45
CA ARG A 28 -14.52 1.84 13.38
C ARG A 28 -14.09 2.55 14.67
N SER A 29 -15.01 3.29 15.30
CA SER A 29 -14.74 4.00 16.54
C SER A 29 -14.51 3.07 17.75
N ALA A 30 -14.84 1.80 17.64
CA ALA A 30 -14.56 0.81 18.69
C ALA A 30 -13.12 0.31 18.65
N LEU A 31 -12.36 0.63 17.60
CA LEU A 31 -10.97 0.24 17.44
C LEU A 31 -10.04 1.40 17.86
N PRO A 32 -8.80 1.09 18.30
CA PRO A 32 -7.85 2.16 18.63
C PRO A 32 -7.63 3.11 17.44
N ALA A 33 -7.71 4.42 17.70
CA ALA A 33 -7.54 5.43 16.65
C ALA A 33 -6.16 5.34 15.98
N THR A 34 -5.12 5.03 16.74
CA THR A 34 -3.76 4.86 16.22
C THR A 34 -3.65 3.70 15.24
N MET A 35 -4.42 2.63 15.47
CA MET A 35 -4.46 1.48 14.57
C MET A 35 -5.12 1.85 13.24
N ILE A 36 -6.25 2.56 13.30
CA ILE A 36 -6.95 3.03 12.09
C ILE A 36 -6.09 4.02 11.32
N GLN A 37 -5.39 4.92 12.01
CA GLN A 37 -4.47 5.86 11.38
C GLN A 37 -3.31 5.14 10.68
N ALA A 38 -2.73 4.11 11.32
CA ALA A 38 -1.65 3.33 10.72
C ALA A 38 -2.12 2.65 9.43
N LEU A 39 -3.30 2.03 9.44
CA LEU A 39 -3.84 1.37 8.25
C LEU A 39 -4.15 2.38 7.14
N THR A 40 -4.74 3.52 7.49
CA THR A 40 -5.00 4.60 6.53
C THR A 40 -3.71 5.09 5.88
N SER A 41 -2.70 5.39 6.69
CA SER A 41 -1.39 5.85 6.21
C SER A 41 -0.70 4.78 5.36
N ALA A 42 -0.80 3.50 5.75
CA ALA A 42 -0.23 2.38 5.01
C ALA A 42 -0.82 2.29 3.60
N TRP A 43 -2.13 2.34 3.49
CA TRP A 43 -2.80 2.23 2.19
C TRP A 43 -2.62 3.47 1.34
N GLN A 44 -2.56 4.67 1.93
CA GLN A 44 -2.22 5.90 1.21
C GLN A 44 -0.80 5.82 0.64
N ALA A 45 0.15 5.36 1.43
CA ALA A 45 1.53 5.20 0.98
C ALA A 45 1.66 4.10 -0.08
N SER A 46 0.94 2.99 0.06
CA SER A 46 0.90 1.92 -0.95
C SER A 46 0.34 2.44 -2.28
N ALA A 47 -0.75 3.22 -2.24
CA ALA A 47 -1.32 3.80 -3.45
C ALA A 47 -0.34 4.77 -4.12
N ALA A 48 0.38 5.58 -3.34
CA ALA A 48 1.38 6.50 -3.87
C ALA A 48 2.55 5.74 -4.52
N ALA A 49 3.05 4.69 -3.87
CA ALA A 49 4.11 3.86 -4.43
C ALA A 49 3.66 3.18 -5.73
N ASP A 50 2.46 2.62 -5.74
CA ASP A 50 1.91 1.96 -6.94
C ASP A 50 1.75 2.95 -8.09
N LYS A 51 1.33 4.18 -7.80
CA LYS A 51 1.21 5.23 -8.81
C LYS A 51 2.57 5.56 -9.42
N ASP A 52 3.60 5.71 -8.59
CA ASP A 52 4.96 6.00 -9.05
C ASP A 52 5.53 4.83 -9.84
N LEU A 53 5.33 3.59 -9.38
CA LEU A 53 5.77 2.40 -10.08
C LEU A 53 5.02 2.21 -11.41
N GLY A 54 3.75 2.57 -11.45
CA GLY A 54 2.97 2.58 -12.68
C GLY A 54 3.53 3.57 -13.71
N GLN A 55 3.91 4.75 -13.26
CA GLN A 55 4.55 5.74 -14.12
C GLN A 55 5.92 5.26 -14.60
N TRP A 56 6.72 4.68 -13.70
CA TRP A 56 7.99 4.08 -14.09
C TRP A 56 7.81 3.00 -15.16
N ALA A 57 6.85 2.09 -14.97
CA ALA A 57 6.58 1.04 -15.95
C ALA A 57 6.15 1.62 -17.32
N ALA A 58 5.34 2.69 -17.31
CA ALA A 58 4.94 3.38 -18.53
C ALA A 58 6.15 4.04 -19.22
N ASP A 59 7.03 4.66 -18.44
CA ASP A 59 8.26 5.27 -18.98
C ASP A 59 9.16 4.21 -19.62
N GLU A 60 9.28 3.04 -18.98
CA GLU A 60 10.09 1.94 -19.52
C GLU A 60 9.51 1.37 -20.82
N VAL A 61 8.20 1.24 -20.91
CA VAL A 61 7.53 0.82 -22.15
C VAL A 61 7.84 1.82 -23.27
N ALA A 62 7.78 3.13 -22.98
CA ALA A 62 8.08 4.17 -23.95
C ALA A 62 9.54 4.14 -24.42
N LYS A 63 10.47 3.72 -23.55
CA LYS A 63 11.91 3.63 -23.86
C LYS A 63 12.30 2.29 -24.49
N GLY A 64 11.38 1.34 -24.64
CA GLY A 64 11.67 0.01 -25.17
C GLY A 64 12.09 -1.01 -24.10
N CYS A 65 11.69 -0.81 -22.88
CA CYS A 65 11.89 -1.75 -21.76
C CYS A 65 13.37 -2.04 -21.49
N LEU A 66 14.13 -1.01 -21.15
CA LEU A 66 15.53 -1.14 -20.75
C LEU A 66 15.63 -1.90 -19.43
N GLN A 67 16.49 -2.91 -19.36
CA GLN A 67 16.66 -3.71 -18.16
C GLN A 67 17.30 -2.89 -17.05
N ASN A 68 16.77 -3.05 -15.82
CA ASN A 68 17.32 -2.48 -14.59
C ASN A 68 17.44 -0.95 -14.60
N ASP A 69 16.55 -0.26 -15.34
CA ASP A 69 16.54 1.19 -15.34
C ASP A 69 15.93 1.74 -14.06
N GLN A 70 16.73 1.78 -13.00
CA GLN A 70 16.35 2.34 -11.70
C GLN A 70 16.71 3.83 -11.61
N SER A 71 17.20 4.42 -12.69
CA SER A 71 17.52 5.85 -12.75
C SER A 71 16.31 6.73 -13.01
N ASP A 72 15.19 6.15 -13.44
CA ASP A 72 13.95 6.88 -13.71
C ASP A 72 13.48 7.60 -12.45
N PRO A 73 13.10 8.89 -12.55
CA PRO A 73 12.64 9.67 -11.40
C PRO A 73 11.43 9.07 -10.69
N SER A 74 10.51 8.44 -11.43
CA SER A 74 9.33 7.79 -10.84
C SER A 74 9.69 6.56 -10.02
N PHE A 75 10.68 5.77 -10.48
CA PHE A 75 11.19 4.65 -9.70
C PHE A 75 11.79 5.12 -8.37
N LYS A 76 12.63 6.16 -8.44
CA LYS A 76 13.23 6.73 -7.23
C LYS A 76 12.20 7.33 -6.29
N ALA A 77 11.18 7.97 -6.85
CA ALA A 77 10.10 8.57 -6.05
C ALA A 77 9.29 7.53 -5.29
N ALA A 78 9.17 6.31 -5.80
CA ALA A 78 8.40 5.24 -5.14
C ALA A 78 9.04 4.74 -3.85
N THR A 79 10.34 4.91 -3.65
CA THR A 79 11.08 4.34 -2.51
C THR A 79 10.55 4.85 -1.17
N GLY A 80 10.35 6.16 -1.03
CA GLY A 80 9.85 6.74 0.21
C GLY A 80 8.46 6.22 0.58
N PRO A 81 7.46 6.34 -0.30
CA PRO A 81 6.13 5.78 -0.04
C PRO A 81 6.12 4.27 0.20
N ASP A 82 6.96 3.52 -0.50
CA ASP A 82 7.06 2.07 -0.33
C ASP A 82 7.57 1.72 1.07
N ASP A 83 8.62 2.37 1.53
CA ASP A 83 9.16 2.18 2.88
C ASP A 83 8.15 2.61 3.94
N GLN A 84 7.46 3.72 3.73
CA GLN A 84 6.42 4.20 4.63
C GLN A 84 5.27 3.20 4.72
N ALA A 85 4.85 2.64 3.58
CA ALA A 85 3.78 1.65 3.55
C ALA A 85 4.15 0.42 4.40
N THR A 86 5.37 -0.08 4.28
CA THR A 86 5.85 -1.22 5.07
C THR A 86 5.83 -0.90 6.56
N THR A 87 6.38 0.23 6.96
CA THR A 87 6.42 0.67 8.36
C THR A 87 5.01 0.77 8.96
N GLU A 88 4.09 1.38 8.24
CA GLU A 88 2.72 1.57 8.72
C GLU A 88 1.92 0.25 8.74
N LYS A 89 2.16 -0.64 7.79
CA LYS A 89 1.56 -1.98 7.80
C LYS A 89 2.04 -2.79 9.00
N GLU A 90 3.32 -2.73 9.31
CA GLU A 90 3.88 -3.38 10.50
C GLU A 90 3.26 -2.82 11.79
N ALA A 91 3.10 -1.50 11.87
CA ALA A 91 2.46 -0.86 13.01
C ALA A 91 1.00 -1.31 13.17
N PHE A 92 0.26 -1.39 12.09
CA PHE A 92 -1.12 -1.87 12.11
C PHE A 92 -1.21 -3.31 12.59
N VAL A 93 -0.44 -4.23 11.99
CA VAL A 93 -0.53 -5.66 12.35
C VAL A 93 -0.11 -5.92 13.79
N SER A 94 0.83 -5.14 14.31
CA SER A 94 1.23 -5.24 15.73
C SER A 94 0.03 -4.99 16.65
N GLN A 95 -0.72 -3.93 16.39
CA GLN A 95 -1.91 -3.58 17.18
C GLN A 95 -3.06 -4.56 16.93
N TRP A 96 -3.32 -4.90 15.68
CA TRP A 96 -4.38 -5.85 15.33
C TRP A 96 -4.14 -7.22 15.96
N ASN A 97 -2.92 -7.76 15.84
CA ASN A 97 -2.61 -9.11 16.33
C ASN A 97 -2.75 -9.19 17.84
N SER A 98 -2.44 -8.12 18.56
CA SER A 98 -2.65 -8.04 20.01
C SER A 98 -4.14 -8.18 20.36
N ILE A 99 -5.00 -7.47 19.63
CA ILE A 99 -6.47 -7.54 19.83
C ILE A 99 -6.98 -8.92 19.38
N ALA A 100 -6.57 -9.38 18.22
CA ALA A 100 -7.02 -10.63 17.64
C ALA A 100 -6.72 -11.82 18.56
N SER A 101 -5.54 -11.84 19.17
CA SER A 101 -5.15 -12.90 20.12
C SER A 101 -6.07 -12.94 21.36
N GLN A 102 -6.50 -11.78 21.84
CA GLN A 102 -7.41 -11.70 22.98
C GLN A 102 -8.80 -12.28 22.68
N TYR A 103 -9.26 -12.13 21.44
CA TYR A 103 -10.63 -12.49 21.06
C TYR A 103 -10.71 -13.73 20.17
N GLY A 104 -9.60 -14.45 19.99
CA GLY A 104 -9.57 -15.64 19.16
C GLY A 104 -9.79 -15.38 17.67
N LEU A 105 -9.43 -14.18 17.22
CA LEU A 105 -9.54 -13.78 15.81
C LEU A 105 -8.25 -14.09 15.05
N GLU A 106 -8.33 -14.11 13.72
CA GLU A 106 -7.20 -14.37 12.86
C GLU A 106 -6.15 -13.26 12.98
N THR A 107 -4.88 -13.66 13.07
CA THR A 107 -3.75 -12.74 13.03
C THR A 107 -3.20 -12.64 11.62
N TYR A 108 -2.46 -11.54 11.33
CA TYR A 108 -1.93 -11.28 10.01
C TYR A 108 -0.46 -10.89 10.08
N GLN A 109 0.21 -11.05 8.93
CA GLN A 109 1.53 -10.49 8.67
C GLN A 109 1.38 -9.25 7.79
N TRP A 110 2.29 -8.31 7.91
CA TRP A 110 2.17 -7.04 7.17
C TRP A 110 2.10 -7.25 5.65
N GLY A 111 2.77 -8.26 5.12
CA GLY A 111 2.74 -8.57 3.69
C GLY A 111 1.38 -9.02 3.16
N GLN A 112 0.43 -9.31 4.06
CA GLN A 112 -0.94 -9.69 3.69
C GLN A 112 -1.85 -8.47 3.48
N LEU A 113 -1.37 -7.28 3.79
CA LEU A 113 -2.08 -6.02 3.59
C LEU A 113 -1.66 -5.40 2.22
#